data_8a6203c58c6bfc36adb1f0b9d0fa862a
#
_entry.id   8a6203c58c6bfc36adb1f0b9d0fa862a
#
_cell.length_a   1.000
_cell.length_b   1.000
_cell.length_c   1.000
_cell.angle_alpha   90.00
_cell.angle_beta   90.00
_cell.angle_gamma   90.00
#
_symmetry.space_group_name_H-M   'P 1'
#
loop_
_entity.id
_entity.type
_entity.pdbx_description
1 polymer ?
#
loop_
_entity_poly.entity_id
_entity_poly.type
_entity_poly.pdbx_seq_one_letter_code
_entity_poly.pdbx_strand_id
1 'polypeptide(L)'
;MSFADITVVGITGADSYTEGTMYAIIRSCAELPGSRGLLISPSCPQGLPENIRHQPCRPFGYLEYNLFVLYQLMYYIDTDYCLIVQNDGWVLNGQNWQDAYREYDYIGAPLPILLETEADGQFFLKGTDQYLAKQHLIQTSPNLDEPQNGGFSLRSRRLLAMPRQLGLNVEIRPPLPPPSEKITDMEWLLRL
;
A
#
# COMPACT_ATOMS: atom_id res chain seq x y z
N MET A 1 13.83 21.33 -2.06
CA MET A 1 13.08 20.45 -2.98
C MET A 1 11.60 20.66 -2.69
N SER A 2 10.72 20.75 -3.69
CA SER A 2 9.27 20.89 -3.51
C SER A 2 8.56 19.62 -3.96
N PHE A 3 7.53 19.20 -3.23
CA PHE A 3 6.74 17.99 -3.48
C PHE A 3 5.27 18.33 -3.80
N ALA A 4 5.04 19.47 -4.46
CA ALA A 4 3.70 19.91 -4.85
C ALA A 4 3.00 18.98 -5.85
N ASP A 5 3.75 18.10 -6.49
CA ASP A 5 3.33 17.04 -7.41
C ASP A 5 2.91 15.75 -6.70
N ILE A 6 2.96 15.72 -5.35
CA ILE A 6 2.65 14.52 -4.54
C ILE A 6 1.48 14.77 -3.62
N THR A 7 0.50 13.87 -3.62
CA THR A 7 -0.51 13.75 -2.55
C THR A 7 -0.12 12.59 -1.63
N VAL A 8 0.10 12.90 -0.35
CA VAL A 8 0.24 11.88 0.71
C VAL A 8 -1.16 11.43 1.11
N VAL A 9 -1.47 10.16 0.90
CA VAL A 9 -2.81 9.63 1.14
C VAL A 9 -2.78 8.50 2.17
N GLY A 10 -3.64 8.62 3.18
CA GLY A 10 -3.94 7.55 4.11
C GLY A 10 -5.37 7.07 3.93
N ILE A 11 -5.56 5.76 3.90
CA ILE A 11 -6.85 5.13 3.63
C ILE A 11 -7.11 4.09 4.71
N THR A 12 -8.23 4.22 5.42
CA THR A 12 -8.67 3.21 6.40
C THR A 12 -10.18 3.05 6.35
N GLY A 13 -10.63 1.80 6.42
CA GLY A 13 -12.06 1.45 6.55
C GLY A 13 -12.52 1.29 8.01
N ALA A 14 -11.62 1.48 8.99
CA ALA A 14 -11.93 1.28 10.40
C ALA A 14 -11.55 2.51 11.22
N ASP A 15 -12.47 2.99 12.05
CA ASP A 15 -12.27 4.16 12.90
C ASP A 15 -11.11 4.00 13.88
N SER A 16 -10.84 2.76 14.33
CA SER A 16 -9.73 2.45 15.23
C SER A 16 -8.35 2.79 14.67
N TYR A 17 -8.19 2.91 13.35
CA TYR A 17 -6.93 3.27 12.70
C TYR A 17 -6.90 4.71 12.19
N THR A 18 -8.00 5.47 12.30
CA THR A 18 -8.11 6.81 11.72
C THR A 18 -7.09 7.79 12.28
N GLU A 19 -6.90 7.83 13.61
CA GLU A 19 -5.93 8.72 14.25
C GLU A 19 -4.48 8.37 13.89
N GLY A 20 -4.13 7.07 13.89
CA GLY A 20 -2.80 6.62 13.49
C GLY A 20 -2.51 6.93 12.01
N THR A 21 -3.51 6.76 11.14
CA THR A 21 -3.40 7.10 9.71
C THR A 21 -3.24 8.61 9.51
N MET A 22 -4.00 9.44 10.23
CA MET A 22 -3.83 10.89 10.24
C MET A 22 -2.41 11.28 10.67
N TYR A 23 -1.90 10.68 11.74
CA TYR A 23 -0.54 10.92 12.21
C TYR A 23 0.50 10.60 11.12
N ALA A 24 0.36 9.47 10.43
CA ALA A 24 1.25 9.09 9.33
C ALA A 24 1.25 10.11 8.19
N ILE A 25 0.08 10.66 7.83
CA ILE A 25 -0.03 11.72 6.82
C ILE A 25 0.68 12.99 7.30
N ILE A 26 0.40 13.44 8.53
CA ILE A 26 1.02 14.65 9.11
C ILE A 26 2.54 14.54 9.09
N ARG A 27 3.06 13.41 9.57
CA ARG A 27 4.51 13.16 9.60
C ARG A 27 5.12 13.16 8.20
N SER A 28 4.46 12.50 7.25
CA SER A 28 4.95 12.42 5.88
C SER A 28 4.89 13.78 5.15
N CYS A 29 3.83 14.56 5.34
CA CYS A 29 3.74 15.91 4.77
C CYS A 29 4.79 16.86 5.36
N ALA A 30 5.15 16.72 6.63
CA ALA A 30 6.22 17.51 7.26
C ALA A 30 7.59 17.23 6.62
N GLU A 31 7.85 15.99 6.25
CA GLU A 31 9.08 15.56 5.58
C GLU A 31 9.08 15.87 4.06
N LEU A 32 7.92 16.08 3.45
CA LEU A 32 7.74 16.36 2.03
C LEU A 32 7.11 17.76 1.81
N PRO A 33 7.85 18.84 2.00
CA PRO A 33 7.31 20.20 1.96
C PRO A 33 6.68 20.53 0.60
N GLY A 34 5.44 21.05 0.64
CA GLY A 34 4.64 21.35 -0.54
C GLY A 34 3.68 20.22 -0.95
N SER A 35 3.82 19.01 -0.41
CA SER A 35 2.87 17.93 -0.66
C SER A 35 1.49 18.24 -0.05
N ARG A 36 0.44 17.61 -0.59
CA ARG A 36 -0.94 17.70 -0.09
C ARG A 36 -1.26 16.47 0.73
N GLY A 37 -2.07 16.63 1.79
CA GLY A 37 -2.57 15.51 2.56
C GLY A 37 -3.99 15.12 2.15
N LEU A 38 -4.29 13.81 2.14
CA LEU A 38 -5.63 13.26 1.96
C LEU A 38 -5.85 12.10 2.94
N LEU A 39 -6.86 12.25 3.79
CA LEU A 39 -7.33 11.19 4.68
C LEU A 39 -8.66 10.65 4.16
N ILE A 40 -8.74 9.36 3.89
CA ILE A 40 -9.98 8.65 3.54
C ILE A 40 -10.32 7.70 4.70
N SER A 41 -11.38 8.02 5.44
CA SER A 41 -11.77 7.28 6.65
C SER A 41 -13.26 7.43 6.92
N PRO A 42 -13.87 6.52 7.73
CA PRO A 42 -15.30 6.61 8.04
C PRO A 42 -15.66 7.89 8.80
N SER A 43 -14.86 8.28 9.78
CA SER A 43 -15.05 9.51 10.56
C SER A 43 -13.89 10.48 10.38
N CYS A 44 -14.19 11.79 10.50
CA CYS A 44 -13.19 12.84 10.54
C CYS A 44 -12.59 12.91 11.96
N PRO A 45 -11.28 12.70 12.14
CA PRO A 45 -10.67 12.78 13.45
C PRO A 45 -10.62 14.23 13.95
N GLN A 46 -10.62 14.40 15.28
CA GLN A 46 -10.43 15.72 15.87
C GLN A 46 -9.01 16.22 15.59
N GLY A 47 -8.88 17.52 15.38
CA GLY A 47 -7.58 18.16 15.17
C GLY A 47 -6.92 17.83 13.81
N LEU A 48 -7.69 17.40 12.81
CA LEU A 48 -7.18 17.25 11.45
C LEU A 48 -6.66 18.61 10.95
N PRO A 49 -5.37 18.73 10.53
CA PRO A 49 -4.82 19.98 10.01
C PRO A 49 -5.55 20.45 8.74
N GLU A 50 -5.68 21.77 8.55
CA GLU A 50 -6.37 22.36 7.41
C GLU A 50 -5.78 22.00 6.05
N ASN A 51 -4.48 21.70 6.00
CA ASN A 51 -3.79 21.25 4.78
C ASN A 51 -4.01 19.79 4.44
N ILE A 52 -4.75 19.05 5.26
CA ILE A 52 -5.14 17.66 5.01
C ILE A 52 -6.63 17.59 4.73
N ARG A 53 -6.98 17.22 3.52
CA ARG A 53 -8.39 17.03 3.13
C ARG A 53 -8.91 15.72 3.70
N HIS A 54 -10.10 15.75 4.32
CA HIS A 54 -10.83 14.56 4.70
C HIS A 54 -11.86 14.19 3.63
N GLN A 55 -11.87 12.89 3.27
CA GLN A 55 -12.88 12.29 2.42
C GLN A 55 -13.58 11.18 3.20
N PRO A 56 -14.87 11.34 3.57
CA PRO A 56 -15.60 10.29 4.28
C PRO A 56 -15.83 9.09 3.37
N CYS A 57 -15.78 7.89 3.96
CA CYS A 57 -16.10 6.62 3.30
C CYS A 57 -17.01 5.78 4.20
N ARG A 58 -17.56 4.68 3.65
CA ARG A 58 -18.17 3.64 4.46
C ARG A 58 -17.08 2.77 5.09
N PRO A 59 -17.33 2.15 6.25
CA PRO A 59 -16.44 1.11 6.75
C PRO A 59 -16.23 0.02 5.70
N PHE A 60 -14.99 -0.44 5.56
CA PHE A 60 -14.62 -1.47 4.57
C PHE A 60 -13.47 -2.33 5.10
N GLY A 61 -13.35 -3.53 4.53
CA GLY A 61 -12.30 -4.49 4.84
C GLY A 61 -11.14 -4.45 3.85
N TYR A 62 -10.28 -5.46 3.96
CA TYR A 62 -9.05 -5.54 3.16
C TYR A 62 -9.31 -5.65 1.65
N LEU A 63 -10.30 -6.44 1.24
CA LEU A 63 -10.62 -6.60 -0.18
C LEU A 63 -11.09 -5.27 -0.80
N GLU A 64 -12.02 -4.59 -0.13
CA GLU A 64 -12.55 -3.31 -0.59
C GLU A 64 -11.46 -2.23 -0.62
N TYR A 65 -10.52 -2.26 0.35
CA TYR A 65 -9.34 -1.40 0.31
C TYR A 65 -8.57 -1.57 -1.00
N ASN A 66 -8.24 -2.80 -1.36
CA ASN A 66 -7.48 -3.06 -2.58
C ASN A 66 -8.26 -2.65 -3.84
N LEU A 67 -9.55 -2.95 -3.90
CA LEU A 67 -10.41 -2.53 -4.99
C LEU A 67 -10.51 -1.00 -5.09
N PHE A 68 -10.63 -0.33 -3.96
CA PHE A 68 -10.64 1.13 -3.91
C PHE A 68 -9.33 1.72 -4.45
N VAL A 69 -8.19 1.22 -3.99
CA VAL A 69 -6.87 1.69 -4.45
C VAL A 69 -6.69 1.47 -5.96
N LEU A 70 -7.13 0.33 -6.48
CA LEU A 70 -6.97 -0.01 -7.89
C LEU A 70 -7.94 0.76 -8.82
N TYR A 71 -9.18 1.01 -8.39
CA TYR A 71 -10.22 1.49 -9.30
C TYR A 71 -10.79 2.86 -8.95
N GLN A 72 -10.65 3.32 -7.70
CA GLN A 72 -11.31 4.52 -7.23
C GLN A 72 -10.33 5.63 -6.81
N LEU A 73 -9.16 5.27 -6.30
CA LEU A 73 -8.22 6.26 -5.75
C LEU A 73 -7.84 7.35 -6.76
N MET A 74 -7.74 7.01 -8.04
CA MET A 74 -7.42 7.96 -9.11
C MET A 74 -8.35 9.19 -9.16
N TYR A 75 -9.61 9.05 -8.72
CA TYR A 75 -10.59 10.15 -8.74
C TYR A 75 -10.40 11.15 -7.61
N TYR A 76 -9.60 10.81 -6.61
CA TYR A 76 -9.31 11.63 -5.44
C TYR A 76 -7.93 12.29 -5.52
N ILE A 77 -7.09 11.87 -6.49
CA ILE A 77 -5.73 12.36 -6.68
C ILE A 77 -5.68 13.24 -7.94
N ASP A 78 -5.31 14.49 -7.76
CA ASP A 78 -5.12 15.50 -8.83
C ASP A 78 -3.66 15.89 -9.06
N THR A 79 -2.74 15.33 -8.27
CA THR A 79 -1.29 15.43 -8.42
C THR A 79 -0.74 14.32 -9.33
N ASP A 80 0.49 14.47 -9.81
CA ASP A 80 1.14 13.49 -10.69
C ASP A 80 1.43 12.15 -9.97
N TYR A 81 1.63 12.23 -8.66
CA TYR A 81 1.91 11.07 -7.81
C TYR A 81 1.03 11.06 -6.57
N CYS A 82 0.80 9.87 -6.03
CA CYS A 82 0.35 9.71 -4.66
C CYS A 82 1.33 8.81 -3.88
N LEU A 83 1.57 9.17 -2.63
CA LEU A 83 2.28 8.36 -1.66
C LEU A 83 1.25 7.79 -0.68
N ILE A 84 1.00 6.49 -0.78
CA ILE A 84 0.15 5.79 0.19
C ILE A 84 0.94 5.58 1.47
N VAL A 85 0.33 5.93 2.60
CA VAL A 85 0.85 5.71 3.95
C VAL A 85 -0.21 5.02 4.81
N GLN A 86 0.22 4.29 5.83
CA GLN A 86 -0.65 3.59 6.78
C GLN A 86 -0.27 3.98 8.21
N ASN A 87 -1.11 3.59 9.17
CA ASN A 87 -0.90 3.88 10.60
C ASN A 87 0.43 3.35 11.17
N ASP A 88 1.09 2.44 10.48
CA ASP A 88 2.35 1.79 10.84
C ASP A 88 3.53 2.14 9.89
N GLY A 89 3.30 3.02 8.89
CA GLY A 89 4.31 3.39 7.90
C GLY A 89 4.19 4.83 7.41
N TRP A 90 5.25 5.64 7.57
CA TRP A 90 5.34 7.04 7.13
C TRP A 90 6.75 7.43 6.71
N VAL A 91 6.91 8.59 6.08
CA VAL A 91 8.21 9.12 5.69
C VAL A 91 9.01 9.52 6.94
N LEU A 92 10.17 8.91 7.13
CA LEU A 92 11.05 9.20 8.26
C LEU A 92 11.97 10.40 8.00
N ASN A 93 12.46 10.52 6.76
CA ASN A 93 13.39 11.58 6.38
C ASN A 93 13.26 11.90 4.88
N GLY A 94 12.67 13.04 4.57
CA GLY A 94 12.49 13.53 3.20
C GLY A 94 13.79 13.89 2.49
N GLN A 95 14.91 14.09 3.21
CA GLN A 95 16.22 14.37 2.61
C GLN A 95 16.79 13.16 1.85
N ASN A 96 16.30 11.95 2.16
CA ASN A 96 16.68 10.74 1.44
C ASN A 96 15.92 10.58 0.12
N TRP A 97 15.02 11.51 -0.23
CA TRP A 97 14.31 11.47 -1.49
C TRP A 97 15.28 11.54 -2.67
N GLN A 98 15.02 10.72 -3.69
CA GLN A 98 15.74 10.74 -4.96
C GLN A 98 14.77 11.13 -6.07
N ASP A 99 15.14 12.11 -6.89
CA ASP A 99 14.28 12.56 -8.01
C ASP A 99 14.01 11.46 -9.04
N ALA A 100 14.91 10.49 -9.14
CA ALA A 100 14.72 9.28 -9.93
C ALA A 100 13.48 8.48 -9.55
N TYR A 101 12.91 8.65 -8.34
CA TYR A 101 11.64 7.98 -7.97
C TYR A 101 10.47 8.40 -8.87
N ARG A 102 10.54 9.59 -9.45
CA ARG A 102 9.53 10.09 -10.40
C ARG A 102 9.57 9.44 -11.78
N GLU A 103 10.59 8.64 -12.06
CA GLU A 103 10.70 7.88 -13.31
C GLU A 103 9.88 6.59 -13.29
N TYR A 104 9.43 6.17 -12.10
CA TYR A 104 8.71 4.92 -11.89
C TYR A 104 7.22 5.17 -11.66
N ASP A 105 6.41 4.26 -12.17
CA ASP A 105 4.97 4.26 -11.93
C ASP A 105 4.60 3.67 -10.55
N TYR A 106 5.44 2.80 -10.02
CA TYR A 106 5.25 2.15 -8.73
C TYR A 106 6.58 1.93 -8.02
N ILE A 107 6.64 2.37 -6.78
CA ILE A 107 7.70 2.03 -5.84
C ILE A 107 7.02 1.66 -4.52
N GLY A 108 7.18 0.42 -4.07
CA GLY A 108 6.71 -0.05 -2.77
C GLY A 108 7.86 -0.27 -1.81
N ALA A 109 7.57 -0.32 -0.51
CA ALA A 109 8.54 -0.73 0.47
C ALA A 109 8.91 -2.20 0.24
N PRO A 110 10.21 -2.55 0.19
CA PRO A 110 10.60 -3.94 0.01
C PRO A 110 10.13 -4.76 1.22
N LEU A 111 9.45 -5.86 0.95
CA LEU A 111 9.17 -6.85 1.97
C LEU A 111 10.40 -7.75 2.09
N PRO A 112 10.94 -7.96 3.29
CA PRO A 112 12.04 -8.90 3.51
C PRO A 112 11.55 -10.35 3.41
N ILE A 113 10.61 -10.61 2.50
CA ILE A 113 9.97 -11.88 2.26
C ILE A 113 10.45 -12.35 0.89
N LEU A 114 11.50 -13.15 0.87
CA LEU A 114 11.74 -14.01 -0.29
C LEU A 114 10.78 -15.21 -0.13
N LEU A 115 9.81 -15.29 -1.02
CA LEU A 115 9.04 -16.50 -1.22
C LEU A 115 9.94 -17.44 -2.02
N GLU A 116 10.60 -18.38 -1.36
CA GLU A 116 11.36 -19.42 -2.02
C GLU A 116 10.50 -20.68 -2.05
N THR A 117 10.36 -21.26 -3.26
CA THR A 117 9.67 -22.53 -3.44
C THR A 117 10.68 -23.66 -3.40
N GLU A 118 10.48 -24.62 -2.53
CA GLU A 118 11.11 -25.93 -2.67
C GLU A 118 10.49 -26.71 -3.85
N ALA A 119 11.17 -27.76 -4.30
CA ALA A 119 10.68 -28.62 -5.38
C ALA A 119 9.31 -29.26 -5.10
N ASP A 120 8.86 -29.26 -3.83
CA ASP A 120 7.55 -29.73 -3.37
C ASP A 120 6.51 -28.60 -3.29
N GLY A 121 6.82 -27.37 -3.69
CA GLY A 121 5.91 -26.22 -3.67
C GLY A 121 5.73 -25.55 -2.31
N GLN A 122 6.59 -25.84 -1.33
CA GLN A 122 6.53 -25.15 -0.03
C GLN A 122 7.11 -23.73 -0.13
N PHE A 123 6.50 -22.80 0.59
CA PHE A 123 6.95 -21.41 0.67
C PHE A 123 7.51 -21.10 2.06
N PHE A 124 8.65 -20.43 2.10
CA PHE A 124 9.29 -20.00 3.34
C PHE A 124 9.46 -18.48 3.38
N LEU A 125 9.15 -17.90 4.53
CA LEU A 125 9.40 -16.50 4.79
C LEU A 125 10.86 -16.33 5.20
N LYS A 126 11.61 -15.48 4.49
CA LYS A 126 13.00 -15.14 4.83
C LYS A 126 13.07 -14.59 6.26
N GLY A 127 13.99 -15.11 7.06
CA GLY A 127 14.18 -14.70 8.46
C GLY A 127 13.31 -15.44 9.47
N THR A 128 12.46 -16.37 9.05
CA THR A 128 11.79 -17.29 9.98
C THR A 128 12.72 -18.45 10.37
N ASP A 129 12.46 -19.07 11.54
CA ASP A 129 13.24 -20.23 11.99
C ASP A 129 13.19 -21.39 10.98
N GLN A 130 12.05 -21.54 10.30
CA GLN A 130 11.87 -22.55 9.24
C GLN A 130 12.75 -22.23 8.02
N TYR A 131 12.83 -20.97 7.61
CA TYR A 131 13.72 -20.54 6.54
C TYR A 131 15.18 -20.76 6.93
N LEU A 132 15.60 -20.36 8.12
CA LEU A 132 16.98 -20.51 8.59
C LEU A 132 17.40 -21.98 8.68
N ALA A 133 16.49 -22.87 9.11
CA ALA A 133 16.75 -24.29 9.19
C ALA A 133 16.94 -24.95 7.80
N LYS A 134 16.27 -24.42 6.76
CA LYS A 134 16.25 -24.98 5.41
C LYS A 134 17.02 -24.15 4.37
N GLN A 135 17.67 -23.08 4.81
CA GLN A 135 18.37 -22.13 3.92
C GLN A 135 19.32 -22.79 2.93
N HIS A 136 19.95 -23.92 3.30
CA HIS A 136 20.87 -24.68 2.43
C HIS A 136 20.15 -25.49 1.36
N LEU A 137 18.84 -25.73 1.48
CA LEU A 137 18.01 -26.48 0.53
C LEU A 137 17.25 -25.56 -0.43
N ILE A 138 17.21 -24.26 -0.13
CA ILE A 138 16.42 -23.29 -0.86
C ILE A 138 17.22 -22.83 -2.09
N GLN A 139 16.69 -23.11 -3.28
CA GLN A 139 17.24 -22.59 -4.52
C GLN A 139 16.58 -21.24 -4.80
N THR A 140 17.36 -20.16 -4.72
CA THR A 140 16.90 -18.84 -5.15
C THR A 140 16.57 -18.86 -6.65
N SER A 141 15.32 -18.65 -6.99
CA SER A 141 14.95 -18.43 -8.39
C SER A 141 15.48 -17.06 -8.81
N PRO A 142 16.33 -16.96 -9.85
CA PRO A 142 16.83 -15.67 -10.33
C PRO A 142 15.75 -14.76 -10.89
N ASN A 143 14.50 -15.22 -11.00
CA ASN A 143 13.37 -14.50 -11.54
C ASN A 143 12.30 -14.12 -10.48
N LEU A 144 12.55 -14.37 -9.21
CA LEU A 144 11.68 -13.91 -8.13
C LEU A 144 12.10 -12.49 -7.74
N ASP A 145 11.39 -11.51 -8.28
CA ASP A 145 11.49 -10.14 -7.80
C ASP A 145 11.00 -10.08 -6.35
N GLU A 146 11.69 -9.31 -5.51
CA GLU A 146 11.26 -9.12 -4.13
C GLU A 146 9.87 -8.47 -4.11
N PRO A 147 8.87 -9.08 -3.45
CA PRO A 147 7.55 -8.49 -3.38
C PRO A 147 7.62 -7.15 -2.63
N GLN A 148 6.83 -6.19 -3.08
CA GLN A 148 6.80 -4.86 -2.49
C GLN A 148 5.49 -4.63 -1.75
N ASN A 149 5.57 -3.99 -0.58
CA ASN A 149 4.40 -3.64 0.22
C ASN A 149 3.63 -2.48 -0.43
N GLY A 150 2.35 -2.71 -0.73
CA GLY A 150 1.47 -1.68 -1.27
C GLY A 150 0.97 -0.66 -0.25
N GLY A 151 1.09 -0.96 1.05
CA GLY A 151 0.65 -0.10 2.15
C GLY A 151 1.55 1.13 2.39
N PHE A 152 2.82 1.04 1.97
CA PHE A 152 3.70 2.20 1.86
C PHE A 152 4.27 2.20 0.44
N SER A 153 3.66 3.00 -0.44
CA SER A 153 4.03 2.98 -1.86
C SER A 153 3.81 4.32 -2.56
N LEU A 154 4.77 4.69 -3.40
CA LEU A 154 4.63 5.78 -4.36
C LEU A 154 3.99 5.24 -5.64
N ARG A 155 2.96 5.90 -6.14
CA ARG A 155 2.25 5.51 -7.36
C ARG A 155 2.02 6.72 -8.25
N SER A 156 2.31 6.58 -9.54
CA SER A 156 1.97 7.63 -10.51
C SER A 156 0.46 7.67 -10.75
N ARG A 157 -0.07 8.85 -11.08
CA ARG A 157 -1.46 9.00 -11.52
C ARG A 157 -1.73 8.19 -12.80
N ARG A 158 -0.70 8.04 -13.64
CA ARG A 158 -0.78 7.21 -14.85
C ARG A 158 -1.09 5.75 -14.49
N LEU A 159 -0.38 5.18 -13.51
CA LEU A 159 -0.65 3.82 -13.03
C LEU A 159 -2.07 3.69 -12.47
N LEU A 160 -2.48 4.63 -11.63
CA LEU A 160 -3.83 4.61 -11.03
C LEU A 160 -4.95 4.68 -12.09
N ALA A 161 -4.69 5.28 -13.25
CA ALA A 161 -5.65 5.37 -14.34
C ALA A 161 -5.69 4.13 -15.25
N MET A 162 -4.66 3.28 -15.23
CA MET A 162 -4.50 2.13 -16.12
C MET A 162 -5.67 1.14 -16.10
N PRO A 163 -6.23 0.72 -14.95
CA PRO A 163 -7.34 -0.23 -14.96
C PRO A 163 -8.54 0.26 -15.79
N ARG A 164 -8.85 1.55 -15.67
CA ARG A 164 -9.92 2.17 -16.46
C ARG A 164 -9.57 2.29 -17.94
N GLN A 165 -8.35 2.74 -18.25
CA GLN A 165 -7.90 2.94 -19.63
C GLN A 165 -7.88 1.62 -20.42
N LEU A 166 -7.52 0.54 -19.76
CA LEU A 166 -7.46 -0.80 -20.35
C LEU A 166 -8.81 -1.54 -20.28
N GLY A 167 -9.83 -0.96 -19.64
CA GLY A 167 -11.12 -1.64 -19.45
C GLY A 167 -11.03 -2.89 -18.60
N LEU A 168 -10.06 -2.92 -17.64
CA LEU A 168 -9.90 -4.06 -16.76
C LEU A 168 -11.06 -4.13 -15.78
N ASN A 169 -11.83 -5.20 -15.87
CA ASN A 169 -12.92 -5.51 -14.94
C ASN A 169 -12.42 -6.51 -13.90
N VAL A 170 -12.77 -6.28 -12.64
CA VAL A 170 -12.54 -7.28 -11.59
C VAL A 170 -13.63 -8.33 -11.68
N GLU A 171 -13.25 -9.56 -11.91
CA GLU A 171 -14.13 -10.70 -11.73
C GLU A 171 -13.91 -11.26 -10.30
N ILE A 172 -14.84 -10.96 -9.42
CA ILE A 172 -14.83 -11.54 -8.06
C ILE A 172 -15.57 -12.86 -8.13
N ARG A 173 -14.85 -13.97 -8.04
CA ARG A 173 -15.43 -15.32 -8.04
C ARG A 173 -15.69 -15.79 -6.61
N PRO A 174 -16.92 -16.17 -6.27
CA PRO A 174 -17.21 -16.85 -5.00
C PRO A 174 -16.54 -18.23 -4.95
N PRO A 175 -16.25 -18.77 -3.74
CA PRO A 175 -16.62 -18.19 -2.45
C PRO A 175 -15.57 -17.18 -1.96
N LEU A 176 -16.04 -16.00 -1.58
CA LEU A 176 -15.22 -15.09 -0.79
C LEU A 176 -15.02 -15.70 0.59
N PRO A 177 -13.82 -15.59 1.19
CA PRO A 177 -13.61 -16.03 2.55
C PRO A 177 -14.55 -15.26 3.49
N PRO A 178 -15.14 -15.92 4.51
CA PRO A 178 -15.99 -15.24 5.47
C PRO A 178 -15.19 -14.16 6.20
N PRO A 179 -15.81 -12.99 6.49
CA PRO A 179 -15.11 -11.83 7.10
C PRO A 179 -14.50 -12.12 8.48
N SER A 180 -14.93 -13.20 9.15
CA SER A 180 -14.49 -13.60 10.49
C SER A 180 -13.27 -14.53 10.51
N GLU A 181 -12.87 -15.10 9.40
CA GLU A 181 -11.65 -15.90 9.35
C GLU A 181 -10.47 -14.95 9.27
N LYS A 182 -9.58 -15.03 10.27
CA LYS A 182 -8.23 -14.47 10.16
C LYS A 182 -7.45 -15.29 9.13
N ILE A 183 -7.78 -15.08 7.88
CA ILE A 183 -6.92 -15.54 6.80
C ILE A 183 -5.70 -14.67 6.89
N THR A 184 -4.55 -15.28 7.17
CA THR A 184 -3.29 -14.58 6.99
C THR A 184 -3.27 -14.13 5.53
N ASP A 185 -2.90 -12.89 5.27
CA ASP A 185 -2.89 -12.26 3.93
C ASP A 185 -2.24 -13.14 2.86
N MET A 186 -1.36 -14.05 3.27
CA MET A 186 -0.63 -14.99 2.44
C MET A 186 -1.46 -16.20 1.98
N GLU A 187 -2.31 -16.77 2.82
CA GLU A 187 -3.17 -17.88 2.40
C GLU A 187 -4.21 -17.43 1.36
N TRP A 188 -4.61 -16.17 1.40
CA TRP A 188 -5.55 -15.64 0.43
C TRP A 188 -4.90 -15.40 -0.93
N LEU A 189 -3.68 -14.85 -0.97
CA LEU A 189 -2.88 -14.65 -2.19
C LEU A 189 -2.53 -15.98 -2.89
N LEU A 190 -2.37 -17.06 -2.12
CA LEU A 190 -2.02 -18.38 -2.67
C LEU A 190 -3.24 -19.16 -3.20
N ARG A 191 -4.47 -18.71 -2.94
CA ARG A 191 -5.70 -19.31 -3.46
C ARG A 191 -6.25 -18.63 -4.72
N LEU A 192 -5.60 -17.55 -5.17
CA LEU A 192 -5.86 -16.87 -6.45
C LEU A 192 -5.00 -17.46 -7.55
#